data_1bbf243dc5e6b43c1e6332a2166dfd30
#
_entry.id   1bbf243dc5e6b43c1e6332a2166dfd30
#
_cell.length_a   1.000
_cell.length_b   1.000
_cell.length_c   1.000
_cell.angle_alpha   90.00
_cell.angle_beta   90.00
_cell.angle_gamma   90.00
#
_symmetry.space_group_name_H-M   'P 1'
#
loop_
_entity.id
_entity.type
_entity.pdbx_description
1 polymer ?
#
loop_
_entity_poly.entity_id
_entity_poly.type
_entity_poly.pdbx_seq_one_letter_code
_entity_poly.pdbx_strand_id
1 'polypeptide(L)'
;MSDTTPESPWPVRDLNTRVKQWIERLGHVWVEGQLAQINYKPSWKLSYVTLRDPQAEASVQLTCPSSLLRDMDLSDGDRVVVYGKPTFFTGRGSFSLRATEIRPVGVGELLARIERLRQQLASEGLFDASRKL
;
A
#
# COMPACT_ATOMS: atom_id res chain seq x y z
N MET A 1 -25.08 -4.36 -0.82
CA MET A 1 -26.15 -4.99 -0.07
C MET A 1 -25.89 -6.49 0.06
N SER A 2 -26.21 -7.05 1.18
CA SER A 2 -25.89 -8.44 1.48
C SER A 2 -27.03 -9.37 1.04
N ASP A 3 -26.67 -10.50 0.42
CA ASP A 3 -27.63 -11.52 0.03
C ASP A 3 -27.81 -12.58 1.13
N THR A 4 -27.30 -12.29 2.33
CA THR A 4 -27.30 -13.23 3.42
C THR A 4 -28.38 -12.90 4.43
N THR A 5 -28.89 -13.94 5.10
CA THR A 5 -29.81 -13.82 6.22
C THR A 5 -29.36 -14.80 7.31
N PRO A 6 -29.86 -14.64 8.55
CA PRO A 6 -29.52 -15.62 9.59
C PRO A 6 -29.92 -17.03 9.24
N GLU A 7 -30.96 -17.19 8.42
CA GLU A 7 -31.45 -18.51 7.97
C GLU A 7 -30.67 -19.04 6.79
N SER A 8 -29.98 -18.16 6.06
CA SER A 8 -29.19 -18.51 4.86
C SER A 8 -27.85 -17.79 4.88
N PRO A 9 -26.96 -18.13 5.81
CA PRO A 9 -25.67 -17.47 5.90
C PRO A 9 -24.67 -18.00 4.89
N TRP A 10 -23.64 -17.21 4.60
CA TRP A 10 -22.53 -17.66 3.79
C TRP A 10 -21.56 -18.49 4.63
N PRO A 11 -21.05 -19.59 4.10
CA PRO A 11 -19.84 -20.20 4.68
C PRO A 11 -18.67 -19.24 4.62
N VAL A 12 -17.70 -19.44 5.51
CA VAL A 12 -16.50 -18.59 5.52
C VAL A 12 -15.80 -18.57 4.16
N ARG A 13 -15.74 -19.71 3.49
CA ARG A 13 -15.11 -19.79 2.18
C ARG A 13 -15.77 -18.86 1.16
N ASP A 14 -17.08 -18.70 1.23
CA ASP A 14 -17.80 -17.80 0.32
C ASP A 14 -17.50 -16.34 0.63
N LEU A 15 -17.45 -15.99 1.91
CA LEU A 15 -17.05 -14.65 2.32
C LEU A 15 -15.66 -14.32 1.78
N ASN A 16 -14.71 -15.21 2.02
CA ASN A 16 -13.32 -14.97 1.60
C ASN A 16 -13.19 -14.87 0.09
N THR A 17 -13.92 -15.70 -0.65
CA THR A 17 -13.91 -15.64 -2.12
C THR A 17 -14.45 -14.32 -2.63
N ARG A 18 -15.53 -13.83 -2.02
CA ARG A 18 -16.13 -12.54 -2.45
C ARG A 18 -15.23 -11.37 -2.11
N VAL A 19 -14.60 -11.39 -0.93
CA VAL A 19 -13.65 -10.36 -0.54
C VAL A 19 -12.47 -10.35 -1.51
N LYS A 20 -11.95 -11.51 -1.86
CA LYS A 20 -10.86 -11.63 -2.83
C LYS A 20 -11.25 -11.01 -4.17
N GLN A 21 -12.44 -11.30 -4.68
CA GLN A 21 -12.91 -10.76 -5.94
C GLN A 21 -13.01 -9.23 -5.91
N TRP A 22 -13.47 -8.68 -4.79
CA TRP A 22 -13.57 -7.24 -4.61
C TRP A 22 -12.21 -6.58 -4.61
N ILE A 23 -11.26 -7.17 -3.90
CA ILE A 23 -9.90 -6.64 -3.79
C ILE A 23 -9.20 -6.71 -5.15
N GLU A 24 -9.38 -7.78 -5.89
CA GLU A 24 -8.77 -7.93 -7.21
C GLU A 24 -9.26 -6.90 -8.22
N ARG A 25 -10.45 -6.36 -8.02
CA ARG A 25 -10.98 -5.31 -8.89
C ARG A 25 -10.21 -4.00 -8.79
N LEU A 26 -9.48 -3.79 -7.70
CA LEU A 26 -8.65 -2.60 -7.56
C LEU A 26 -7.50 -2.57 -8.57
N GLY A 27 -7.06 -3.74 -9.03
CA GLY A 27 -5.94 -3.82 -9.94
C GLY A 27 -4.64 -3.37 -9.28
N HIS A 28 -3.65 -3.02 -10.09
CA HIS A 28 -2.37 -2.53 -9.58
C HIS A 28 -2.48 -1.09 -9.14
N VAL A 29 -1.85 -0.76 -8.03
CA VAL A 29 -1.86 0.60 -7.47
C VAL A 29 -0.46 1.00 -7.05
N TRP A 30 -0.22 2.31 -7.03
CA TRP A 30 0.99 2.89 -6.46
C TRP A 30 0.69 3.33 -5.04
N VAL A 31 1.52 2.93 -4.10
CA VAL A 31 1.32 3.26 -2.68
C VAL A 31 2.62 3.80 -2.11
N GLU A 32 2.53 4.90 -1.39
CA GLU A 32 3.69 5.48 -0.73
C GLU A 32 3.62 5.20 0.77
N GLY A 33 4.77 4.89 1.34
CA GLY A 33 4.85 4.65 2.77
C GLY A 33 6.28 4.52 3.24
N GLN A 34 6.41 4.13 4.48
CA GLN A 34 7.69 3.95 5.15
C GLN A 34 7.87 2.48 5.45
N LEU A 35 9.05 1.95 5.12
CA LEU A 35 9.35 0.55 5.39
C LEU A 35 9.53 0.30 6.87
N ALA A 36 8.98 -0.80 7.35
CA ALA A 36 9.15 -1.27 8.70
C ALA A 36 9.23 -2.80 8.70
N GLN A 37 9.93 -3.37 9.66
CA GLN A 37 9.99 -4.82 9.86
C GLN A 37 10.30 -5.59 8.57
N ILE A 38 11.46 -5.31 7.99
CA ILE A 38 11.89 -5.99 6.78
C ILE A 38 12.33 -7.41 7.13
N ASN A 39 11.59 -8.40 6.64
CA ASN A 39 11.90 -9.81 6.81
C ASN A 39 12.42 -10.35 5.48
N TYR A 40 13.73 -10.27 5.30
CA TYR A 40 14.40 -10.65 4.08
C TYR A 40 15.51 -11.65 4.37
N LYS A 41 15.53 -12.73 3.59
CA LYS A 41 16.66 -13.67 3.57
C LYS A 41 16.99 -13.98 2.12
N PRO A 42 18.29 -13.95 1.74
CA PRO A 42 18.67 -14.19 0.34
C PRO A 42 18.19 -15.54 -0.20
N SER A 43 18.00 -16.52 0.67
CA SER A 43 17.55 -17.86 0.26
C SER A 43 16.03 -17.93 0.05
N TRP A 44 15.27 -16.93 0.48
CA TRP A 44 13.83 -16.93 0.31
C TRP A 44 13.44 -16.44 -1.08
N LYS A 45 12.40 -17.04 -1.66
CA LYS A 45 11.82 -16.55 -2.91
C LYS A 45 11.01 -15.29 -2.66
N LEU A 46 10.27 -15.27 -1.56
CA LEU A 46 9.43 -14.14 -1.18
C LEU A 46 9.94 -13.55 0.12
N SER A 47 9.89 -12.24 0.18
CA SER A 47 10.20 -11.48 1.40
C SER A 47 8.96 -10.76 1.87
N TYR A 48 8.92 -10.47 3.17
CA TYR A 48 7.77 -9.84 3.82
C TYR A 48 8.22 -8.54 4.45
N VAL A 49 7.48 -7.48 4.18
CA VAL A 49 7.81 -6.15 4.67
C VAL A 49 6.53 -5.48 5.10
N THR A 50 6.58 -4.71 6.18
CA THR A 50 5.45 -3.87 6.56
C THR A 50 5.64 -2.49 5.98
N LEU A 51 4.63 -1.99 5.28
CA LEU A 51 4.59 -0.62 4.78
C LEU A 51 3.62 0.15 5.65
N ARG A 52 4.10 1.23 6.27
CA ARG A 52 3.28 2.02 7.18
C ARG A 52 3.17 3.45 6.71
N ASP A 53 2.06 4.09 7.06
CA ASP A 53 1.89 5.51 6.85
C ASP A 53 2.55 6.24 8.04
N PRO A 54 3.52 7.12 7.79
CA PRO A 54 4.19 7.80 8.90
C PRO A 54 3.33 8.85 9.60
N GLN A 55 2.20 9.23 9.00
CA GLN A 55 1.34 10.27 9.55
C GLN A 55 0.05 9.74 10.14
N ALA A 56 -0.18 8.44 10.08
CA ALA A 56 -1.41 7.83 10.55
C ALA A 56 -1.12 6.42 11.05
N GLU A 57 -2.04 5.88 11.86
CA GLU A 57 -1.92 4.50 12.30
C GLU A 57 -2.50 3.57 11.24
N ALA A 58 -1.81 3.48 10.13
CA ALA A 58 -2.20 2.63 9.02
C ALA A 58 -0.98 1.88 8.49
N SER A 59 -1.15 0.62 8.23
CA SER A 59 -0.08 -0.19 7.66
C SER A 59 -0.67 -1.30 6.79
N VAL A 60 0.16 -1.80 5.89
CA VAL A 60 -0.19 -2.94 5.05
C VAL A 60 1.01 -3.85 4.92
N GLN A 61 0.74 -5.14 4.91
CA GLN A 61 1.78 -6.14 4.71
C GLN A 61 2.14 -6.20 3.23
N LEU A 62 3.43 -6.07 2.93
CA LEU A 62 3.93 -6.28 1.58
C LEU A 62 4.47 -7.70 1.45
N THR A 63 4.19 -8.33 0.32
CA THR A 63 4.93 -9.51 -0.12
C THR A 63 5.61 -9.14 -1.41
N CYS A 64 6.88 -9.50 -1.56
CA CYS A 64 7.60 -9.19 -2.79
C CYS A 64 8.64 -10.27 -3.07
N PRO A 65 9.00 -10.45 -4.34
CA PRO A 65 10.11 -11.34 -4.66
C PRO A 65 11.38 -10.85 -3.97
N SER A 66 12.12 -11.76 -3.37
CA SER A 66 13.37 -11.38 -2.68
C SER A 66 14.38 -10.75 -3.62
N SER A 67 14.31 -11.11 -4.91
CA SER A 67 15.17 -10.49 -5.93
C SER A 67 14.94 -8.99 -6.05
N LEU A 68 13.73 -8.53 -5.74
CA LEU A 68 13.39 -7.12 -5.79
C LEU A 68 14.15 -6.32 -4.73
N LEU A 69 14.38 -6.92 -3.56
CA LEU A 69 15.10 -6.28 -2.46
C LEU A 69 16.61 -6.48 -2.53
N ARG A 70 17.05 -7.50 -3.27
CA ARG A 70 18.47 -7.90 -3.32
C ARG A 70 19.37 -6.79 -3.83
N ASP A 71 18.91 -6.08 -4.84
CA ASP A 71 19.70 -5.04 -5.51
C ASP A 71 19.43 -3.65 -4.92
N MET A 72 18.62 -3.57 -3.88
CA MET A 72 18.25 -2.32 -3.25
C MET A 72 18.78 -2.29 -1.83
N ASP A 73 19.41 -1.19 -1.46
CA ASP A 73 19.91 -0.99 -0.10
C ASP A 73 18.81 -0.30 0.73
N LEU A 74 17.81 -1.08 1.12
CA LEU A 74 16.67 -0.59 1.87
C LEU A 74 16.79 -0.96 3.34
N SER A 75 16.40 -0.03 4.18
CA SER A 75 16.43 -0.18 5.63
C SER A 75 15.09 0.20 6.24
N ASP A 76 14.85 -0.24 7.47
CA ASP A 76 13.69 0.19 8.21
C ASP A 76 13.68 1.71 8.31
N GLY A 77 12.53 2.30 8.06
CA GLY A 77 12.38 3.75 8.08
C GLY A 77 12.51 4.43 6.74
N ASP A 78 12.97 3.72 5.71
CA ASP A 78 13.10 4.29 4.38
C ASP A 78 11.74 4.59 3.76
N ARG A 79 11.67 5.72 3.08
CA ARG A 79 10.47 6.13 2.34
C ARG A 79 10.51 5.53 0.96
N VAL A 80 9.42 4.88 0.56
CA VAL A 80 9.36 4.21 -0.74
C VAL A 80 7.99 4.41 -1.39
N VAL A 81 7.97 4.24 -2.70
CA VAL A 81 6.73 4.12 -3.48
C VAL A 81 6.70 2.71 -4.05
N VAL A 82 5.61 2.02 -3.84
CA VAL A 82 5.45 0.62 -4.21
C VAL A 82 4.37 0.49 -5.25
N TYR A 83 4.69 -0.21 -6.34
CA TYR A 83 3.69 -0.62 -7.32
C TYR A 83 3.33 -2.06 -7.04
N GLY A 84 2.08 -2.32 -6.76
CA GLY A 84 1.68 -3.65 -6.41
C GLY A 84 0.20 -3.90 -6.59
N LYS A 85 -0.17 -5.15 -6.45
CA LYS A 85 -1.55 -5.60 -6.58
C LYS A 85 -2.08 -6.01 -5.22
N PRO A 86 -3.15 -5.37 -4.74
CA PRO A 86 -3.82 -5.85 -3.53
C PRO A 86 -4.26 -7.29 -3.70
N THR A 87 -3.98 -8.11 -2.71
CA THR A 87 -4.22 -9.55 -2.77
C THR A 87 -4.83 -10.00 -1.46
N PHE A 88 -5.82 -10.88 -1.55
CA PHE A 88 -6.45 -11.48 -0.39
C PHE A 88 -6.18 -12.98 -0.39
N PHE A 89 -5.59 -13.47 0.67
CA PHE A 89 -5.29 -14.88 0.82
C PHE A 89 -6.47 -15.57 1.48
N THR A 90 -7.24 -16.30 0.68
CA THR A 90 -8.50 -16.89 1.13
C THR A 90 -8.33 -17.95 2.22
N GLY A 91 -7.20 -18.63 2.24
CA GLY A 91 -6.93 -19.67 3.23
C GLY A 91 -6.80 -19.14 4.65
N ARG A 92 -6.40 -17.88 4.81
CA ARG A 92 -6.24 -17.24 6.12
C ARG A 92 -7.13 -16.03 6.30
N GLY A 93 -7.79 -15.57 5.27
CA GLY A 93 -8.53 -14.32 5.32
C GLY A 93 -7.63 -13.12 5.57
N SER A 94 -6.43 -13.12 5.00
CA SER A 94 -5.47 -12.05 5.22
C SER A 94 -5.25 -11.21 3.97
N PHE A 95 -5.07 -9.91 4.16
CA PHE A 95 -4.84 -8.95 3.10
C PHE A 95 -3.37 -8.59 3.03
N SER A 96 -2.85 -8.48 1.81
CA SER A 96 -1.50 -8.01 1.59
C SER A 96 -1.41 -7.30 0.25
N LEU A 97 -0.34 -6.52 0.07
CA LEU A 97 -0.03 -5.89 -1.19
C LEU A 97 1.15 -6.64 -1.81
N ARG A 98 0.93 -7.23 -2.96
CA ARG A 98 1.98 -7.97 -3.66
C ARG A 98 2.77 -7.00 -4.53
N ALA A 99 3.95 -6.62 -4.06
CA ALA A 99 4.78 -5.64 -4.73
C ALA A 99 5.46 -6.22 -5.96
N THR A 100 5.41 -5.49 -7.05
CA THR A 100 6.13 -5.83 -8.28
C THR A 100 7.24 -4.84 -8.55
N GLU A 101 7.17 -3.63 -7.98
CA GLU A 101 8.18 -2.62 -8.13
C GLU A 101 8.24 -1.78 -6.86
N ILE A 102 9.45 -1.45 -6.42
CA ILE A 102 9.66 -0.57 -5.28
C ILE A 102 10.66 0.50 -5.71
N ARG A 103 10.33 1.77 -5.47
CA ARG A 103 11.20 2.89 -5.76
C ARG A 103 11.50 3.64 -4.49
N PRO A 104 12.78 3.78 -4.09
CA PRO A 104 13.11 4.60 -2.93
C PRO A 104 12.85 6.07 -3.24
N VAL A 105 12.40 6.80 -2.22
CA VAL A 105 12.17 8.23 -2.32
C VAL A 105 13.35 8.93 -1.65
N GLY A 106 14.21 9.56 -2.46
CA GLY A 106 15.32 10.31 -1.91
C GLY A 106 14.86 11.61 -1.27
N VAL A 107 15.71 12.16 -0.41
CA VAL A 107 15.39 13.41 0.29
C VAL A 107 15.07 14.53 -0.70
N GLY A 108 15.85 14.63 -1.77
CA GLY A 108 15.61 15.64 -2.80
C GLY A 108 14.26 15.49 -3.49
N GLU A 109 13.89 14.26 -3.81
CA GLU A 109 12.60 13.99 -4.43
C GLU A 109 11.45 14.30 -3.48
N LEU A 110 11.62 13.97 -2.21
CA LEU A 110 10.61 14.23 -1.21
C LEU A 110 10.39 15.74 -1.06
N LEU A 111 11.47 16.50 -0.99
CA LEU A 111 11.38 17.96 -0.89
C LEU A 111 10.72 18.56 -2.13
N ALA A 112 11.05 18.06 -3.32
CA ALA A 112 10.42 18.51 -4.56
C ALA A 112 8.92 18.24 -4.56
N ARG A 113 8.51 17.09 -4.05
CA ARG A 113 7.09 16.75 -3.94
C ARG A 113 6.37 17.66 -2.96
N ILE A 114 6.99 17.92 -1.82
CA ILE A 114 6.43 18.83 -0.82
C ILE A 114 6.24 20.21 -1.42
N GLU A 115 7.23 20.69 -2.15
CA GLU A 115 7.17 22.01 -2.79
C GLU A 115 6.06 22.08 -3.82
N ARG A 116 5.92 21.05 -4.67
CA ARG A 116 4.84 20.99 -5.65
C ARG A 116 3.48 20.97 -5.00
N LEU A 117 3.34 20.21 -3.93
CA LEU A 117 2.09 20.14 -3.18
C LEU A 117 1.76 21.46 -2.53
N ARG A 118 2.77 22.11 -1.97
CA ARG A 118 2.61 23.44 -1.35
C ARG A 118 2.16 24.47 -2.38
N GLN A 119 2.74 24.46 -3.57
CA GLN A 119 2.34 25.36 -4.64
C GLN A 119 0.91 25.09 -5.08
N GLN A 120 0.54 23.83 -5.19
CA GLN A 120 -0.81 23.44 -5.56
C GLN A 120 -1.81 23.91 -4.50
N LEU A 121 -1.51 23.67 -3.23
CA LEU A 121 -2.38 24.09 -2.12
C LEU A 121 -2.46 25.62 -2.04
N ALA A 122 -1.36 26.30 -2.25
CA ALA A 122 -1.35 27.77 -2.23
C ALA A 122 -2.23 28.32 -3.34
N SER A 123 -2.16 27.72 -4.52
CA SER A 123 -3.00 28.12 -5.64
C SER A 123 -4.47 27.89 -5.33
N GLU A 124 -4.79 26.73 -4.80
CA GLU A 124 -6.17 26.41 -4.40
C GLU A 124 -6.63 27.29 -3.24
N GLY A 125 -5.75 27.53 -2.28
CA GLY A 125 -6.06 28.37 -1.14
C GLY A 125 -6.32 29.81 -1.53
N LEU A 126 -5.59 30.33 -2.51
CA LEU A 126 -5.82 31.68 -3.04
C LEU A 126 -7.20 31.76 -3.69
N PHE A 127 -7.57 30.74 -4.41
CA PHE A 127 -8.91 30.66 -4.99
C PHE A 127 -9.99 30.68 -3.91
N ASP A 128 -9.82 29.87 -2.90
CA ASP A 128 -10.79 29.79 -1.81
C ASP A 128 -10.87 31.08 -1.04
N ALA A 129 -9.74 31.71 -0.77
CA ALA A 129 -9.71 33.01 -0.10
C ALA A 129 -10.42 34.07 -0.93
N SER A 130 -10.21 34.07 -2.23
CA SER A 130 -10.88 35.00 -3.14
C SER A 130 -12.38 34.80 -3.13
N ARG A 131 -12.83 33.55 -3.07
CA ARG A 131 -14.26 33.26 -3.04
C ARG A 131 -14.91 33.68 -1.72
N LYS A 132 -14.18 33.59 -0.64
CA LYS A 132 -14.67 33.98 0.69
C LYS A 132 -14.75 35.49 0.85
N LEU A 133 -13.98 36.18 0.11
CA LEU A 133 -13.95 37.64 0.16
C LEU A 133 -14.97 38.26 -0.79
#